data_ca03485eeb66eb0a929daadf9b11bdff
#
_entry.id   ca03485eeb66eb0a929daadf9b11bdff
#
_cell.length_a   1.000
_cell.length_b   1.000
_cell.length_c   1.000
_cell.angle_alpha   90.00
_cell.angle_beta   90.00
_cell.angle_gamma   90.00
#
_symmetry.space_group_name_H-M   'P 1'
#
loop_
_entity.id
_entity.type
_entity.pdbx_description
1 polymer ?
#
loop_
_entity_poly.entity_id
_entity_poly.type
_entity_poly.pdbx_seq_one_letter_code
_entity_poly.pdbx_strand_id
1 'polypeptide(L)'
;KSHNLCDWIHLPIALAPDSEYDKNGCFSGTALVEDDEIKLMYTGNLIVDLENKKYIQVQNIAKSKDGVNFDKYEYNPVIDTDEIPREASIFDFRDPKIFKKNNKYHVVIGSKSNDNKGQVLFYESYDMKKWKYLSKFSLPNMGEMWECPDFFETNGKSIMIFSPINKKSENLKFQNLNPNIYIIGEFNYNTGEFKEEYIGELDSGFDFYAPQTLIDGNGRIIMIAWANTWETEQVPKRKSLGWNGIMTIPREVTLSNNKLMLTPVSELDTYFKKVYNVGYFGNK
;
A
#
# COMPACT_ATOMS: atom_id res chain seq x y z
N LYS A 1 8.28 0.69 15.62
CA LYS A 1 7.23 1.28 16.46
C LYS A 1 7.56 2.73 16.78
N SER A 2 6.55 3.60 16.74
CA SER A 2 6.68 5.00 17.17
C SER A 2 5.45 5.39 18.01
N HIS A 3 5.64 6.32 18.94
CA HIS A 3 4.57 6.93 19.73
C HIS A 3 4.22 8.33 19.21
N ASN A 4 5.13 8.97 18.47
CA ASN A 4 5.02 10.35 18.01
C ASN A 4 5.33 10.51 16.52
N LEU A 5 5.36 9.43 15.75
CA LEU A 5 5.65 9.40 14.31
C LEU A 5 7.04 9.94 13.91
N CYS A 6 7.86 10.38 14.86
CA CYS A 6 9.19 10.95 14.63
C CYS A 6 10.30 10.09 15.20
N ASP A 7 10.13 9.61 16.43
CA ASP A 7 11.08 8.72 17.09
C ASP A 7 10.68 7.26 16.87
N TRP A 8 11.56 6.47 16.27
CA TRP A 8 11.26 5.10 15.88
C TRP A 8 12.12 4.09 16.65
N ILE A 9 11.49 3.07 17.18
CA ILE A 9 12.13 1.95 17.87
C ILE A 9 12.08 0.75 16.94
N HIS A 10 13.24 0.15 16.65
CA HIS A 10 13.32 -1.11 15.95
C HIS A 10 12.79 -2.24 16.85
N LEU A 11 11.88 -3.03 16.31
CA LEU A 11 11.37 -4.24 16.95
C LEU A 11 11.96 -5.48 16.27
N PRO A 12 11.85 -6.66 16.88
CA PRO A 12 12.18 -7.92 16.22
C PRO A 12 11.37 -8.11 14.93
N ILE A 13 11.83 -9.04 14.09
CA ILE A 13 11.09 -9.45 12.88
C ILE A 13 9.76 -10.05 13.31
N ALA A 14 8.66 -9.50 12.77
CA ALA A 14 7.31 -9.91 13.11
C ALA A 14 6.91 -11.24 12.46
N LEU A 15 7.30 -11.47 11.21
CA LEU A 15 6.94 -12.65 10.42
C LEU A 15 8.18 -13.23 9.75
N ALA A 16 8.33 -14.55 9.82
CA ALA A 16 9.34 -15.30 9.08
C ALA A 16 8.66 -16.19 8.03
N PRO A 17 9.32 -16.45 6.88
CA PRO A 17 8.79 -17.34 5.85
C PRO A 17 9.01 -18.82 6.22
N ASP A 18 8.28 -19.29 7.22
CA ASP A 18 8.41 -20.59 7.86
C ASP A 18 7.23 -21.56 7.60
N SER A 19 6.31 -21.16 6.73
CA SER A 19 5.12 -21.93 6.37
C SER A 19 5.11 -22.27 4.88
N GLU A 20 4.42 -23.36 4.49
CA GLU A 20 4.37 -23.80 3.09
C GLU A 20 3.78 -22.73 2.14
N TYR A 21 2.88 -21.89 2.64
CA TYR A 21 2.24 -20.83 1.86
C TYR A 21 3.03 -19.53 1.76
N ASP A 22 4.16 -19.41 2.49
CA ASP A 22 5.01 -18.21 2.44
C ASP A 22 6.53 -18.52 2.43
N LYS A 23 6.92 -19.74 2.16
CA LYS A 23 8.30 -20.23 2.27
C LYS A 23 9.35 -19.47 1.47
N ASN A 24 8.94 -18.71 0.47
CA ASN A 24 9.82 -17.87 -0.34
C ASN A 24 9.66 -16.37 -0.06
N GLY A 25 8.90 -16.00 0.95
CA GLY A 25 8.79 -14.62 1.44
C GLY A 25 7.45 -14.29 2.06
N CYS A 26 7.50 -13.51 3.14
CA CYS A 26 6.36 -12.74 3.63
C CYS A 26 6.43 -11.38 2.95
N PHE A 27 5.57 -11.17 1.95
CA PHE A 27 5.52 -9.94 1.17
C PHE A 27 4.57 -8.93 1.81
N SER A 28 4.46 -7.76 1.21
CA SER A 28 3.70 -6.62 1.72
C SER A 28 2.26 -6.94 2.09
N GLY A 29 1.72 -6.11 2.96
CA GLY A 29 0.37 -6.16 3.43
C GLY A 29 0.06 -5.00 4.37
N THR A 30 -1.06 -5.05 5.06
CA THR A 30 -1.52 -4.00 5.96
C THR A 30 -2.09 -4.53 7.25
N ALA A 31 -2.28 -3.64 8.21
CA ALA A 31 -2.79 -3.96 9.52
C ALA A 31 -4.20 -3.38 9.75
N LEU A 32 -5.00 -4.12 10.50
CA LEU A 32 -6.24 -3.66 11.12
C LEU A 32 -6.13 -3.85 12.63
N VAL A 33 -6.47 -2.83 13.39
CA VAL A 33 -6.55 -2.92 14.86
C VAL A 33 -8.01 -3.05 15.26
N GLU A 34 -8.33 -4.11 15.99
CA GLU A 34 -9.68 -4.39 16.48
C GLU A 34 -9.63 -5.27 17.72
N ASP A 35 -10.47 -4.98 18.72
CA ASP A 35 -10.57 -5.75 19.95
C ASP A 35 -9.21 -5.90 20.69
N ASP A 36 -8.43 -4.82 20.75
CA ASP A 36 -7.08 -4.78 21.32
C ASP A 36 -6.09 -5.77 20.67
N GLU A 37 -6.36 -6.20 19.45
CA GLU A 37 -5.52 -7.08 18.67
C GLU A 37 -5.12 -6.41 17.34
N ILE A 38 -3.85 -6.56 16.97
CA ILE A 38 -3.36 -6.19 15.63
C ILE A 38 -3.53 -7.41 14.72
N LYS A 39 -4.26 -7.24 13.64
CA LYS A 39 -4.46 -8.24 12.59
C LYS A 39 -3.71 -7.79 11.35
N LEU A 40 -2.64 -8.47 11.00
CA LEU A 40 -1.90 -8.25 9.75
C LEU A 40 -2.54 -9.10 8.67
N MET A 41 -2.81 -8.53 7.50
CA MET A 41 -3.04 -9.30 6.29
C MET A 41 -1.84 -9.08 5.37
N TYR A 42 -1.19 -10.16 4.91
CA TYR A 42 0.05 -10.11 4.16
C TYR A 42 0.07 -11.15 3.04
N THR A 43 0.94 -10.93 2.08
CA THR A 43 1.11 -11.85 0.95
C THR A 43 2.18 -12.90 1.26
N GLY A 44 1.81 -14.16 1.20
CA GLY A 44 2.76 -15.27 1.14
C GLY A 44 3.21 -15.49 -0.29
N ASN A 45 4.51 -15.65 -0.50
CA ASN A 45 5.11 -15.79 -1.82
C ASN A 45 5.72 -17.18 -2.01
N LEU A 46 5.41 -17.80 -3.12
CA LEU A 46 5.93 -19.10 -3.54
C LEU A 46 6.57 -18.99 -4.92
N ILE A 47 7.82 -19.38 -5.05
CA ILE A 47 8.52 -19.41 -6.33
C ILE A 47 8.13 -20.70 -7.06
N VAL A 48 7.50 -20.56 -8.22
CA VAL A 48 7.14 -21.68 -9.11
C VAL A 48 8.20 -21.86 -10.20
N ASP A 49 8.62 -20.75 -10.78
CA ASP A 49 9.61 -20.72 -11.87
C ASP A 49 10.43 -19.42 -11.74
N LEU A 50 11.64 -19.55 -11.20
CA LEU A 50 12.49 -18.38 -10.94
C LEU A 50 13.00 -17.76 -12.24
N GLU A 51 13.30 -18.57 -13.25
CA GLU A 51 13.84 -18.11 -14.54
C GLU A 51 12.81 -17.25 -15.27
N ASN A 52 11.56 -17.66 -15.28
CA ASN A 52 10.45 -16.94 -15.90
C ASN A 52 9.71 -16.00 -14.94
N LYS A 53 10.24 -15.78 -13.72
CA LYS A 53 9.68 -14.90 -12.69
C LYS A 53 8.21 -15.22 -12.36
N LYS A 54 7.87 -16.51 -12.28
CA LYS A 54 6.52 -16.94 -11.90
C LYS A 54 6.46 -17.24 -10.41
N TYR A 55 5.59 -16.54 -9.74
CA TYR A 55 5.36 -16.62 -8.30
C TYR A 55 3.88 -16.87 -8.04
N ILE A 56 3.54 -17.83 -7.22
CA ILE A 56 2.19 -17.93 -6.67
C ILE A 56 2.15 -17.07 -5.42
N GLN A 57 1.13 -16.25 -5.33
CA GLN A 57 0.95 -15.31 -4.23
C GLN A 57 -0.44 -15.51 -3.63
N VAL A 58 -0.47 -15.74 -2.31
CA VAL A 58 -1.68 -16.03 -1.55
C VAL A 58 -1.78 -15.07 -0.37
N GLN A 59 -2.98 -14.82 0.14
CA GLN A 59 -3.15 -13.87 1.23
C GLN A 59 -3.33 -14.60 2.56
N ASN A 60 -2.64 -14.10 3.56
CA ASN A 60 -2.52 -14.70 4.87
C ASN A 60 -2.82 -13.68 5.98
N ILE A 61 -3.17 -14.18 7.16
CA ILE A 61 -3.39 -13.36 8.36
C ILE A 61 -2.41 -13.79 9.44
N ALA A 62 -1.91 -12.80 10.18
CA ALA A 62 -1.22 -13.00 11.45
C ALA A 62 -1.78 -12.03 12.50
N LYS A 63 -1.73 -12.41 13.77
CA LYS A 63 -2.37 -11.68 14.86
C LYS A 63 -1.37 -11.42 16.00
N SER A 64 -1.52 -10.29 16.67
CA SER A 64 -0.71 -9.93 17.82
C SER A 64 -1.49 -9.08 18.81
N LYS A 65 -1.29 -9.32 20.10
CA LYS A 65 -1.83 -8.49 21.19
C LYS A 65 -0.83 -7.46 21.72
N ASP A 66 0.46 -7.66 21.49
CA ASP A 66 1.54 -6.80 22.00
C ASP A 66 2.22 -5.97 20.89
N GLY A 67 1.94 -6.28 19.62
CA GLY A 67 2.57 -5.65 18.48
C GLY A 67 4.02 -6.03 18.27
N VAL A 68 4.48 -7.10 18.92
CA VAL A 68 5.86 -7.64 18.84
C VAL A 68 5.86 -9.09 18.39
N ASN A 69 5.05 -9.92 19.06
CA ASN A 69 4.91 -11.33 18.76
C ASN A 69 3.67 -11.56 17.92
N PHE A 70 3.83 -12.18 16.76
CA PHE A 70 2.73 -12.42 15.82
C PHE A 70 2.56 -13.92 15.60
N ASP A 71 1.34 -14.40 15.76
CA ASP A 71 0.94 -15.76 15.47
C ASP A 71 0.26 -15.83 14.11
N LYS A 72 0.76 -16.70 13.23
CA LYS A 72 0.11 -16.98 11.94
C LYS A 72 -1.23 -17.67 12.15
N TYR A 73 -2.22 -17.26 11.37
CA TYR A 73 -3.57 -17.74 11.52
C TYR A 73 -3.70 -19.20 11.04
N GLU A 74 -4.41 -20.03 11.80
CA GLU A 74 -4.56 -21.48 11.53
C GLU A 74 -5.29 -21.80 10.21
N TYR A 75 -6.05 -20.83 9.67
CA TYR A 75 -6.79 -20.98 8.41
C TYR A 75 -6.05 -20.40 7.20
N ASN A 76 -4.76 -20.06 7.32
CA ASN A 76 -3.97 -19.61 6.18
C ASN A 76 -3.71 -20.73 5.17
N PRO A 77 -3.67 -20.39 3.85
CA PRO A 77 -4.02 -19.09 3.28
C PRO A 77 -5.52 -18.82 3.37
N VAL A 78 -5.90 -17.55 3.67
CA VAL A 78 -7.32 -17.15 3.75
C VAL A 78 -7.90 -16.75 2.40
N ILE A 79 -7.03 -16.38 1.42
CA ILE A 79 -7.39 -16.26 0.00
C ILE A 79 -6.29 -16.96 -0.79
N ASP A 80 -6.64 -18.08 -1.40
CA ASP A 80 -5.74 -18.90 -2.22
C ASP A 80 -5.96 -18.62 -3.71
N THR A 81 -5.29 -19.35 -4.56
CA THR A 81 -5.37 -19.23 -6.03
C THR A 81 -6.77 -19.56 -6.57
N ASP A 82 -7.50 -20.42 -5.91
CA ASP A 82 -8.85 -20.83 -6.33
C ASP A 82 -9.89 -19.71 -6.16
N GLU A 83 -9.64 -18.73 -5.28
CA GLU A 83 -10.47 -17.55 -5.10
C GLU A 83 -10.13 -16.42 -6.07
N ILE A 84 -9.06 -16.53 -6.87
CA ILE A 84 -8.69 -15.55 -7.88
C ILE A 84 -9.62 -15.68 -9.10
N PRO A 85 -10.24 -14.57 -9.57
CA PRO A 85 -11.09 -14.61 -10.76
C PRO A 85 -10.32 -15.11 -11.98
N ARG A 86 -10.97 -15.91 -12.84
CA ARG A 86 -10.34 -16.54 -14.02
C ARG A 86 -9.69 -15.56 -14.99
N GLU A 87 -10.14 -14.32 -15.03
CA GLU A 87 -9.58 -13.25 -15.86
C GLU A 87 -8.34 -12.57 -15.26
N ALA A 88 -8.02 -12.86 -14.01
CA ALA A 88 -6.83 -12.33 -13.33
C ALA A 88 -5.67 -13.32 -13.36
N SER A 89 -4.45 -12.80 -13.36
CA SER A 89 -3.23 -13.58 -13.28
C SER A 89 -3.09 -14.19 -11.89
N ILE A 90 -2.86 -15.49 -11.80
CA ILE A 90 -2.54 -16.19 -10.55
C ILE A 90 -1.10 -15.91 -10.08
N PHE A 91 -0.27 -15.30 -10.93
CA PHE A 91 1.13 -14.99 -10.65
C PHE A 91 1.35 -13.56 -10.16
N ASP A 92 0.31 -12.75 -10.17
CA ASP A 92 0.35 -11.34 -9.79
C ASP A 92 -0.86 -11.01 -8.91
N PHE A 93 -0.76 -11.33 -7.62
CA PHE A 93 -1.86 -11.17 -6.65
C PHE A 93 -1.31 -10.88 -5.26
N ARG A 94 -1.05 -9.61 -4.93
CA ARG A 94 -0.29 -9.20 -3.74
C ARG A 94 -0.71 -7.88 -3.13
N ASP A 95 -0.10 -7.58 -1.97
CA ASP A 95 -0.18 -6.30 -1.27
C ASP A 95 -1.60 -5.97 -0.78
N PRO A 96 -2.21 -6.82 0.08
CA PRO A 96 -3.58 -6.60 0.53
C PRO A 96 -3.70 -5.40 1.44
N LYS A 97 -4.68 -4.53 1.18
CA LYS A 97 -5.16 -3.49 2.10
C LYS A 97 -6.46 -3.91 2.73
N ILE A 98 -6.41 -4.30 4.01
CA ILE A 98 -7.59 -4.71 4.77
C ILE A 98 -8.20 -3.51 5.52
N PHE A 99 -9.52 -3.45 5.55
CA PHE A 99 -10.28 -2.48 6.34
C PHE A 99 -11.65 -3.03 6.74
N LYS A 100 -12.31 -2.39 7.72
CA LYS A 100 -13.64 -2.80 8.19
C LYS A 100 -14.67 -1.72 7.88
N LYS A 101 -15.80 -2.12 7.31
CA LYS A 101 -16.94 -1.24 7.03
C LYS A 101 -18.24 -2.02 7.12
N ASN A 102 -19.30 -1.42 7.71
CA ASN A 102 -20.64 -2.02 7.81
C ASN A 102 -20.64 -3.43 8.40
N ASN A 103 -19.86 -3.67 9.47
CA ASN A 103 -19.67 -4.97 10.12
C ASN A 103 -19.11 -6.08 9.21
N LYS A 104 -18.49 -5.72 8.09
CA LYS A 104 -17.76 -6.64 7.22
C LYS A 104 -16.31 -6.20 7.10
N TYR A 105 -15.45 -7.17 6.90
CA TYR A 105 -14.08 -6.94 6.47
C TYR A 105 -14.05 -6.86 4.94
N HIS A 106 -13.29 -5.93 4.46
CA HIS A 106 -13.02 -5.75 3.04
C HIS A 106 -11.52 -5.77 2.80
N VAL A 107 -11.12 -6.23 1.65
CA VAL A 107 -9.72 -6.14 1.22
C VAL A 107 -9.67 -5.74 -0.24
N VAL A 108 -8.74 -4.84 -0.55
CA VAL A 108 -8.33 -4.54 -1.91
C VAL A 108 -6.93 -5.10 -2.14
N ILE A 109 -6.73 -5.82 -3.25
CA ILE A 109 -5.51 -6.56 -3.54
C ILE A 109 -4.99 -6.15 -4.91
N GLY A 110 -3.70 -5.87 -5.00
CA GLY A 110 -3.03 -5.59 -6.25
C GLY A 110 -3.01 -6.80 -7.17
N SER A 111 -3.28 -6.57 -8.44
CA SER A 111 -3.41 -7.65 -9.43
C SER A 111 -3.08 -7.17 -10.84
N LYS A 112 -2.97 -8.15 -11.71
CA LYS A 112 -2.85 -8.00 -13.15
C LYS A 112 -3.86 -8.92 -13.84
N SER A 113 -4.48 -8.45 -14.92
CA SER A 113 -5.31 -9.31 -15.76
C SER A 113 -4.45 -10.20 -16.68
N ASN A 114 -5.05 -11.26 -17.22
CA ASN A 114 -4.34 -12.17 -18.14
C ASN A 114 -3.90 -11.50 -19.45
N ASP A 115 -4.49 -10.35 -19.80
CA ASP A 115 -4.09 -9.52 -20.94
C ASP A 115 -3.13 -8.38 -20.54
N ASN A 116 -2.42 -8.54 -19.41
CA ASN A 116 -1.38 -7.64 -18.90
C ASN A 116 -1.85 -6.20 -18.61
N LYS A 117 -3.04 -6.04 -18.04
CA LYS A 117 -3.52 -4.74 -17.54
C LYS A 117 -3.53 -4.73 -16.04
N GLY A 118 -2.99 -3.66 -15.44
CA GLY A 118 -3.04 -3.44 -14.01
C GLY A 118 -4.47 -3.29 -13.51
N GLN A 119 -4.76 -3.87 -12.35
CA GLN A 119 -6.06 -3.83 -11.70
C GLN A 119 -5.93 -4.03 -10.20
N VAL A 120 -6.99 -3.76 -9.49
CA VAL A 120 -7.21 -4.23 -8.12
C VAL A 120 -8.41 -5.14 -8.06
N LEU A 121 -8.39 -6.09 -7.12
CA LEU A 121 -9.48 -6.99 -6.83
C LEU A 121 -10.04 -6.68 -5.44
N PHE A 122 -11.37 -6.61 -5.33
CA PHE A 122 -12.07 -6.38 -4.07
C PHE A 122 -12.71 -7.67 -3.56
N TYR A 123 -12.54 -7.93 -2.27
CA TYR A 123 -13.17 -9.06 -1.57
C TYR A 123 -13.84 -8.57 -0.30
N GLU A 124 -14.83 -9.33 0.19
CA GLU A 124 -15.48 -9.13 1.48
C GLU A 124 -15.48 -10.42 2.33
N SER A 125 -15.49 -10.26 3.64
CA SER A 125 -15.63 -11.35 4.60
C SER A 125 -16.37 -10.88 5.84
N TYR A 126 -17.05 -11.83 6.52
CA TYR A 126 -17.64 -11.58 7.84
C TYR A 126 -16.72 -12.01 9.00
N ASP A 127 -15.76 -12.90 8.73
CA ASP A 127 -15.01 -13.62 9.77
C ASP A 127 -13.50 -13.69 9.51
N MET A 128 -13.02 -13.07 8.40
CA MET A 128 -11.64 -13.15 7.88
C MET A 128 -11.16 -14.57 7.50
N LYS A 129 -12.01 -15.59 7.59
CA LYS A 129 -11.68 -16.97 7.20
C LYS A 129 -12.08 -17.28 5.77
N LYS A 130 -13.27 -16.82 5.40
CA LYS A 130 -13.84 -17.01 4.08
C LYS A 130 -14.03 -15.66 3.41
N TRP A 131 -13.43 -15.52 2.24
CA TRP A 131 -13.49 -14.31 1.46
C TRP A 131 -14.30 -14.53 0.19
N LYS A 132 -15.13 -13.59 -0.13
CA LYS A 132 -15.93 -13.58 -1.34
C LYS A 132 -15.43 -12.48 -2.26
N TYR A 133 -15.06 -12.86 -3.48
CA TYR A 133 -14.78 -11.90 -4.54
C TYR A 133 -16.02 -11.02 -4.81
N LEU A 134 -15.83 -9.71 -4.88
CA LEU A 134 -16.88 -8.75 -5.19
C LEU A 134 -16.75 -8.22 -6.62
N SER A 135 -15.60 -7.64 -6.93
CA SER A 135 -15.38 -6.93 -8.18
C SER A 135 -13.91 -6.69 -8.45
N LYS A 136 -13.63 -6.19 -9.64
CA LYS A 136 -12.34 -5.60 -10.01
C LYS A 136 -12.50 -4.15 -10.42
N PHE A 137 -11.42 -3.40 -10.32
CA PHE A 137 -11.30 -2.09 -10.92
C PHE A 137 -10.00 -1.99 -11.71
N SER A 138 -10.07 -1.46 -12.92
CA SER A 138 -8.93 -1.25 -13.82
C SER A 138 -9.18 -0.04 -14.70
N LEU A 139 -8.11 0.62 -15.13
CA LEU A 139 -8.15 1.75 -16.03
C LEU A 139 -7.26 1.50 -17.25
N PRO A 140 -7.65 2.00 -18.44
CA PRO A 140 -6.82 1.87 -19.62
C PRO A 140 -5.52 2.67 -19.47
N ASN A 141 -4.42 2.16 -20.03
CA ASN A 141 -3.11 2.82 -20.06
C ASN A 141 -2.50 3.15 -18.69
N MET A 142 -2.88 2.42 -17.63
CA MET A 142 -2.40 2.62 -16.26
C MET A 142 -1.41 1.52 -15.81
N GLY A 143 -0.52 1.09 -16.70
CA GLY A 143 0.49 0.07 -16.39
C GLY A 143 -0.03 -1.36 -16.44
N GLU A 144 0.86 -2.30 -16.09
CA GLU A 144 0.62 -3.74 -16.26
C GLU A 144 0.26 -4.46 -14.96
N MET A 145 0.73 -3.97 -13.83
CA MET A 145 0.46 -4.48 -12.49
C MET A 145 0.31 -3.29 -11.56
N TRP A 146 -0.70 -3.31 -10.69
CA TRP A 146 -0.88 -2.29 -9.67
C TRP A 146 -0.43 -2.84 -8.32
N GLU A 147 0.73 -2.38 -7.86
CA GLU A 147 1.30 -2.78 -6.58
C GLU A 147 0.80 -1.87 -5.44
N CYS A 148 0.88 -2.40 -4.23
CA CYS A 148 0.64 -1.69 -2.97
C CYS A 148 -0.64 -0.85 -2.98
N PRO A 149 -1.81 -1.41 -3.34
CA PRO A 149 -3.04 -0.64 -3.29
C PRO A 149 -3.31 -0.17 -1.87
N ASP A 150 -3.84 1.04 -1.76
CA ASP A 150 -4.35 1.60 -0.53
C ASP A 150 -5.78 2.09 -0.73
N PHE A 151 -6.60 1.99 0.31
CA PHE A 151 -8.00 2.38 0.24
C PHE A 151 -8.46 2.97 1.57
N PHE A 152 -9.07 4.16 1.52
CA PHE A 152 -9.64 4.82 2.67
C PHE A 152 -10.77 5.79 2.25
N GLU A 153 -11.53 6.25 3.23
CA GLU A 153 -12.58 7.25 3.00
C GLU A 153 -12.23 8.56 3.71
N THR A 154 -12.49 9.67 3.04
CA THR A 154 -12.36 11.01 3.62
C THR A 154 -13.34 11.96 2.95
N ASN A 155 -13.98 12.84 3.74
CA ASN A 155 -14.95 13.84 3.27
C ASN A 155 -16.05 13.26 2.37
N GLY A 156 -16.53 12.05 2.68
CA GLY A 156 -17.59 11.38 1.93
C GLY A 156 -17.15 10.81 0.57
N LYS A 157 -15.85 10.78 0.27
CA LYS A 157 -15.29 10.17 -0.93
C LYS A 157 -14.44 8.96 -0.59
N SER A 158 -14.42 7.99 -1.49
CA SER A 158 -13.51 6.85 -1.46
C SER A 158 -12.24 7.20 -2.22
N ILE A 159 -11.11 6.96 -1.59
CA ILE A 159 -9.78 7.20 -2.16
C ILE A 159 -9.11 5.85 -2.38
N MET A 160 -8.63 5.62 -3.58
CA MET A 160 -7.78 4.48 -3.92
C MET A 160 -6.42 4.98 -4.37
N ILE A 161 -5.37 4.36 -3.89
CA ILE A 161 -3.98 4.65 -4.27
C ILE A 161 -3.37 3.35 -4.78
N PHE A 162 -2.48 3.42 -5.76
CA PHE A 162 -1.69 2.29 -6.23
C PHE A 162 -0.42 2.75 -6.93
N SER A 163 0.53 1.83 -7.04
CA SER A 163 1.83 2.03 -7.68
C SER A 163 1.91 1.17 -8.94
N PRO A 164 1.57 1.70 -10.13
CA PRO A 164 1.53 0.90 -11.35
C PRO A 164 2.94 0.65 -11.90
N ILE A 165 3.23 -0.61 -12.22
CA ILE A 165 4.45 -0.98 -12.96
C ILE A 165 4.27 -0.67 -14.44
N ASN A 166 5.32 -0.18 -15.10
CA ASN A 166 5.36 0.13 -16.53
C ASN A 166 4.33 1.19 -17.00
N LYS A 167 3.89 2.07 -16.10
CA LYS A 167 3.09 3.23 -16.49
C LYS A 167 3.98 4.21 -17.27
N LYS A 168 3.61 4.46 -18.53
CA LYS A 168 4.30 5.42 -19.37
C LYS A 168 3.92 6.85 -19.03
N SER A 169 4.87 7.76 -19.14
CA SER A 169 4.64 9.20 -18.98
C SER A 169 3.66 9.74 -20.03
N GLU A 170 2.91 10.75 -19.65
CA GLU A 170 1.93 11.45 -20.51
C GLU A 170 2.18 12.96 -20.43
N ASN A 171 2.79 13.55 -21.45
CA ASN A 171 3.19 14.95 -21.45
C ASN A 171 4.06 15.29 -20.21
N LEU A 172 3.54 16.12 -19.29
CA LEU A 172 4.21 16.50 -18.04
C LEU A 172 3.76 15.67 -16.83
N LYS A 173 2.91 14.65 -17.03
CA LYS A 173 2.41 13.77 -15.97
C LYS A 173 3.13 12.43 -15.97
N PHE A 174 3.16 11.79 -14.80
CA PHE A 174 3.70 10.44 -14.62
C PHE A 174 5.14 10.32 -15.10
N GLN A 175 5.97 11.33 -14.75
CA GLN A 175 7.37 11.39 -15.17
C GLN A 175 8.29 10.47 -14.36
N ASN A 176 7.85 10.02 -13.19
CA ASN A 176 8.60 9.06 -12.40
C ASN A 176 8.65 7.71 -13.11
N LEU A 177 9.74 6.98 -12.91
CA LEU A 177 9.94 5.66 -13.47
C LEU A 177 8.80 4.70 -13.08
N ASN A 178 8.37 4.76 -11.81
CA ASN A 178 7.19 4.08 -11.28
C ASN A 178 6.36 5.09 -10.48
N PRO A 179 5.37 5.73 -11.08
CA PRO A 179 4.59 6.76 -10.42
C PRO A 179 3.63 6.16 -9.38
N ASN A 180 3.14 7.01 -8.48
CA ASN A 180 2.07 6.66 -7.56
C ASN A 180 0.83 7.46 -7.92
N ILE A 181 -0.27 6.77 -8.10
CA ILE A 181 -1.52 7.33 -8.59
C ILE A 181 -2.56 7.25 -7.49
N TYR A 182 -3.34 8.32 -7.33
CA TYR A 182 -4.54 8.28 -6.52
C TYR A 182 -5.78 8.52 -7.37
N ILE A 183 -6.86 7.90 -6.97
CA ILE A 183 -8.17 8.07 -7.56
C ILE A 183 -9.14 8.49 -6.49
N ILE A 184 -9.93 9.54 -6.78
CA ILE A 184 -11.07 9.95 -5.97
C ILE A 184 -12.32 9.41 -6.66
N GLY A 185 -13.24 8.85 -5.89
CA GLY A 185 -14.48 8.31 -6.44
C GLY A 185 -15.46 7.90 -5.36
N GLU A 186 -16.39 7.04 -5.75
CA GLU A 186 -17.41 6.46 -4.88
C GLU A 186 -17.34 4.93 -4.97
N PHE A 187 -17.31 4.26 -3.83
CA PHE A 187 -17.31 2.81 -3.74
C PHE A 187 -18.65 2.30 -3.23
N ASN A 188 -19.27 1.41 -3.99
CA ASN A 188 -20.50 0.76 -3.60
C ASN A 188 -20.19 -0.55 -2.86
N TYR A 189 -20.34 -0.57 -1.55
CA TYR A 189 -20.06 -1.73 -0.68
C TYR A 189 -20.96 -2.95 -0.94
N ASN A 190 -22.09 -2.79 -1.63
CA ASN A 190 -22.97 -3.92 -1.94
C ASN A 190 -22.56 -4.62 -3.23
N THR A 191 -22.09 -3.87 -4.22
CA THR A 191 -21.71 -4.42 -5.53
C THR A 191 -20.21 -4.55 -5.71
N GLY A 192 -19.40 -3.85 -4.89
CA GLY A 192 -17.97 -3.73 -5.06
C GLY A 192 -17.57 -2.77 -6.20
N GLU A 193 -18.49 -2.06 -6.80
CA GLU A 193 -18.22 -1.13 -7.89
C GLU A 193 -17.52 0.13 -7.37
N PHE A 194 -16.40 0.48 -8.00
CA PHE A 194 -15.71 1.75 -7.78
C PHE A 194 -15.95 2.66 -9.00
N LYS A 195 -16.57 3.81 -8.78
CA LYS A 195 -16.81 4.81 -9.82
C LYS A 195 -15.83 5.96 -9.64
N GLU A 196 -14.89 6.09 -10.57
CA GLU A 196 -13.88 7.14 -10.54
C GLU A 196 -14.46 8.51 -10.91
N GLU A 197 -14.00 9.56 -10.24
CA GLU A 197 -14.32 10.96 -10.51
C GLU A 197 -13.09 11.78 -10.88
N TYR A 198 -11.94 11.45 -10.30
CA TYR A 198 -10.69 12.17 -10.52
C TYR A 198 -9.48 11.26 -10.40
N ILE A 199 -8.48 11.47 -11.24
CA ILE A 199 -7.20 10.75 -11.22
C ILE A 199 -6.08 11.78 -11.11
N GLY A 200 -5.16 11.56 -10.15
CA GLY A 200 -4.01 12.42 -9.90
C GLY A 200 -2.72 11.67 -9.59
N GLU A 201 -1.60 12.35 -9.75
CA GLU A 201 -0.31 11.90 -9.21
C GLU A 201 -0.27 12.23 -7.72
N LEU A 202 0.19 11.27 -6.93
CA LEU A 202 0.23 11.44 -5.48
C LEU A 202 1.44 12.28 -5.02
N ASP A 203 2.59 12.06 -5.65
CA ASP A 203 3.83 12.78 -5.36
C ASP A 203 4.61 12.98 -6.66
N SER A 204 5.21 14.16 -6.83
CA SER A 204 6.00 14.52 -8.00
C SER A 204 7.51 14.44 -7.76
N GLY A 205 7.94 13.95 -6.60
CA GLY A 205 9.35 13.70 -6.28
C GLY A 205 9.88 12.44 -6.98
N PHE A 206 11.20 12.35 -7.17
CA PHE A 206 11.83 11.21 -7.84
C PHE A 206 11.80 9.91 -7.02
N ASP A 207 11.89 10.06 -5.70
CA ASP A 207 12.05 8.96 -4.75
C ASP A 207 10.80 8.84 -3.85
N PHE A 208 9.74 8.29 -4.41
CA PHE A 208 8.49 8.04 -3.70
C PHE A 208 7.77 6.84 -4.30
N TYR A 209 7.62 5.75 -3.54
CA TYR A 209 6.99 4.52 -4.01
C TYR A 209 6.26 3.77 -2.91
N ALA A 210 5.25 2.99 -3.29
CA ALA A 210 4.50 2.09 -2.41
C ALA A 210 3.95 2.77 -1.14
N PRO A 211 3.27 3.94 -1.25
CA PRO A 211 2.69 4.63 -0.10
C PRO A 211 1.61 3.79 0.55
N GLN A 212 1.57 3.81 1.88
CA GLN A 212 0.51 3.19 2.66
C GLN A 212 0.03 4.15 3.73
N THR A 213 -1.28 4.10 4.00
CA THR A 213 -1.90 4.92 5.03
C THR A 213 -2.32 4.10 6.24
N LEU A 214 -2.37 4.78 7.38
CA LEU A 214 -3.01 4.33 8.60
C LEU A 214 -3.91 5.45 9.14
N ILE A 215 -4.91 5.08 9.91
CA ILE A 215 -5.71 6.03 10.70
C ILE A 215 -5.15 6.00 12.12
N ASP A 216 -4.71 7.14 12.63
CA ASP A 216 -4.18 7.24 13.98
C ASP A 216 -5.30 7.35 15.04
N GLY A 217 -4.91 7.37 16.32
CA GLY A 217 -5.85 7.48 17.44
C GLY A 217 -6.68 8.77 17.47
N ASN A 218 -6.30 9.79 16.70
CA ASN A 218 -7.02 11.06 16.56
C ASN A 218 -7.90 11.11 15.30
N GLY A 219 -7.93 10.02 14.51
CA GLY A 219 -8.69 9.94 13.27
C GLY A 219 -8.01 10.60 12.08
N ARG A 220 -6.72 11.00 12.18
CA ARG A 220 -5.94 11.51 11.06
C ARG A 220 -5.51 10.36 10.16
N ILE A 221 -5.50 10.61 8.87
CA ILE A 221 -4.96 9.68 7.88
C ILE A 221 -3.47 10.03 7.71
N ILE A 222 -2.60 9.13 8.11
CA ILE A 222 -1.14 9.30 8.05
C ILE A 222 -0.57 8.40 6.97
N MET A 223 0.25 8.95 6.09
CA MET A 223 0.91 8.24 4.99
C MET A 223 2.41 8.18 5.20
N ILE A 224 2.98 7.02 4.91
CA ILE A 224 4.42 6.80 4.78
C ILE A 224 4.67 6.05 3.47
N ALA A 225 5.77 6.35 2.79
CA ALA A 225 6.19 5.69 1.56
C ALA A 225 7.68 5.33 1.61
N TRP A 226 8.11 4.50 0.71
CA TRP A 226 9.52 4.26 0.47
C TRP A 226 10.11 5.43 -0.33
N ALA A 227 11.13 6.10 0.23
CA ALA A 227 11.84 7.18 -0.46
C ALA A 227 12.89 6.58 -1.41
N ASN A 228 12.41 5.91 -2.42
CA ASN A 228 13.13 5.33 -3.55
C ASN A 228 12.10 4.89 -4.62
N THR A 229 12.59 4.25 -5.67
CA THR A 229 11.78 3.51 -6.65
C THR A 229 12.57 2.31 -7.16
N TRP A 230 11.89 1.37 -7.82
CA TRP A 230 12.55 0.23 -8.47
C TRP A 230 13.54 0.69 -9.54
N GLU A 231 14.56 -0.12 -9.80
CA GLU A 231 15.56 0.08 -10.85
C GLU A 231 16.51 1.28 -10.65
N THR A 232 16.38 2.01 -9.53
CA THR A 232 17.29 3.12 -9.18
C THR A 232 18.31 2.63 -8.14
N GLU A 233 19.59 2.74 -8.45
CA GLU A 233 20.65 2.42 -7.50
C GLU A 233 20.80 3.56 -6.48
N GLN A 234 20.59 3.23 -5.22
CA GLN A 234 20.70 4.21 -4.13
C GLN A 234 22.13 4.58 -3.81
N VAL A 235 22.32 5.85 -3.51
CA VAL A 235 23.61 6.41 -3.11
C VAL A 235 24.25 5.69 -1.90
N PRO A 236 23.52 5.33 -0.81
CA PRO A 236 24.10 4.59 0.30
C PRO A 236 24.65 3.23 -0.09
N LYS A 237 23.95 2.47 -0.95
CA LYS A 237 24.43 1.19 -1.48
C LYS A 237 25.67 1.39 -2.34
N ARG A 238 25.62 2.34 -3.29
CA ARG A 238 26.75 2.68 -4.16
C ARG A 238 27.99 3.13 -3.40
N LYS A 239 27.80 3.86 -2.27
CA LYS A 239 28.89 4.31 -1.39
C LYS A 239 29.25 3.33 -0.27
N SER A 240 28.66 2.14 -0.24
CA SER A 240 28.89 1.11 0.78
C SER A 240 28.72 1.63 2.22
N LEU A 241 27.68 2.38 2.47
CA LEU A 241 27.40 2.99 3.78
C LEU A 241 26.77 2.02 4.80
N GLY A 242 26.57 0.74 4.41
CA GLY A 242 26.03 -0.30 5.30
C GLY A 242 24.51 -0.30 5.46
N TRP A 243 23.79 0.59 4.75
CA TRP A 243 22.34 0.61 4.71
C TRP A 243 21.84 0.94 3.29
N ASN A 244 20.56 0.69 3.01
CA ASN A 244 19.97 0.97 1.72
C ASN A 244 18.47 1.26 1.87
N GLY A 245 18.02 2.38 1.31
CA GLY A 245 16.65 2.83 1.38
C GLY A 245 16.30 3.56 2.67
N ILE A 246 15.38 4.49 2.57
CA ILE A 246 14.78 5.21 3.68
C ILE A 246 13.27 5.29 3.48
N MET A 247 12.53 5.46 4.57
CA MET A 247 11.11 5.81 4.50
C MET A 247 10.98 7.34 4.43
N THR A 248 9.91 7.82 3.81
CA THR A 248 9.57 9.25 3.86
C THR A 248 9.22 9.67 5.28
N ILE A 249 9.28 10.97 5.55
CA ILE A 249 8.64 11.50 6.75
C ILE A 249 7.13 11.22 6.71
N PRO A 250 6.49 10.95 7.85
CA PRO A 250 5.04 10.81 7.92
C PRO A 250 4.34 12.08 7.48
N ARG A 251 3.29 11.94 6.68
CA ARG A 251 2.47 13.06 6.18
C ARG A 251 1.00 12.82 6.51
N GLU A 252 0.32 13.84 6.97
CA GLU A 252 -1.13 13.83 7.09
C GLU A 252 -1.76 14.00 5.70
N VAL A 253 -2.74 13.16 5.40
CA VAL A 253 -3.48 13.18 4.14
C VAL A 253 -4.83 13.84 4.35
N THR A 254 -5.10 14.90 3.60
CA THR A 254 -6.40 15.58 3.60
C THR A 254 -6.92 15.75 2.19
N LEU A 255 -8.24 15.83 2.04
CA LEU A 255 -8.90 16.08 0.76
C LEU A 255 -9.40 17.53 0.71
N SER A 256 -8.91 18.31 -0.25
CA SER A 256 -9.34 19.69 -0.47
C SER A 256 -9.49 19.95 -1.97
N ASN A 257 -10.61 20.54 -2.37
CA ASN A 257 -10.89 20.90 -3.78
C ASN A 257 -10.65 19.73 -4.77
N ASN A 258 -11.10 18.53 -4.41
CA ASN A 258 -10.90 17.29 -5.18
C ASN A 258 -9.41 16.96 -5.44
N LYS A 259 -8.53 17.33 -4.50
CA LYS A 259 -7.11 16.96 -4.54
C LYS A 259 -6.66 16.46 -3.18
N LEU A 260 -5.83 15.44 -3.17
CA LEU A 260 -5.13 15.02 -1.95
C LEU A 260 -4.00 16.00 -1.64
N MET A 261 -3.97 16.44 -0.40
CA MET A 261 -2.92 17.28 0.16
C MET A 261 -2.12 16.42 1.15
N LEU A 262 -0.80 16.43 0.99
CA LEU A 262 0.14 15.71 1.84
C LEU A 262 0.95 16.72 2.66
N THR A 263 0.64 16.84 3.95
CA THR A 263 1.32 17.80 4.84
C THR A 263 2.17 17.04 5.84
N PRO A 264 3.44 17.40 6.07
CA PRO A 264 4.23 16.81 7.16
C PRO A 264 3.46 16.85 8.47
N VAL A 265 3.52 15.77 9.26
CA VAL A 265 2.83 15.71 10.54
C VAL A 265 3.33 16.79 11.50
N SER A 266 2.43 17.39 12.27
CA SER A 266 2.76 18.51 13.18
C SER A 266 3.73 18.14 14.30
N GLU A 267 3.87 16.87 14.63
CA GLU A 267 4.85 16.35 15.59
C GLU A 267 6.29 16.70 15.20
N LEU A 268 6.55 16.86 13.90
CA LEU A 268 7.86 17.30 13.40
C LEU A 268 8.24 18.71 13.83
N ASP A 269 7.28 19.59 14.12
CA ASP A 269 7.54 20.97 14.52
C ASP A 269 8.40 21.07 15.79
N THR A 270 8.34 20.05 16.64
CA THR A 270 9.15 19.97 17.87
C THR A 270 10.65 19.82 17.60
N TYR A 271 11.03 19.36 16.40
CA TYR A 271 12.41 19.17 15.98
C TYR A 271 12.99 20.41 15.27
N PHE A 272 12.15 21.35 14.83
CA PHE A 272 12.58 22.59 14.21
C PHE A 272 12.88 23.66 15.26
N LYS A 273 14.15 23.81 15.63
CA LYS A 273 14.58 24.79 16.66
C LYS A 273 14.72 26.22 16.15
N LYS A 274 14.72 26.45 14.83
CA LYS A 274 14.96 27.75 14.24
C LYS A 274 14.38 27.88 12.84
N VAL A 275 13.57 28.91 12.63
CA VAL A 275 13.05 29.29 11.31
C VAL A 275 13.88 30.44 10.78
N TYR A 276 14.44 30.32 9.58
CA TYR A 276 15.08 31.39 8.86
C TYR A 276 14.15 31.89 7.77
N ASN A 277 13.73 33.13 7.85
CA ASN A 277 13.10 33.79 6.70
C ASN A 277 14.20 34.19 5.69
N VAL A 278 14.33 33.39 4.65
CA VAL A 278 15.15 33.75 3.49
C VAL A 278 14.32 34.74 2.66
N GLY A 279 14.62 36.02 2.74
CA GLY A 279 13.99 37.02 1.88
C GLY A 279 14.21 36.67 0.40
N TYR A 280 13.26 37.07 -0.45
CA TYR A 280 13.39 36.95 -1.91
C TYR A 280 14.72 37.55 -2.36
N PHE A 281 15.63 36.77 -2.90
CA PHE A 281 16.74 37.28 -3.70
C PHE A 281 16.17 37.73 -5.03
N GLY A 282 15.73 38.98 -5.10
CA GLY A 282 15.36 39.60 -6.37
C GLY A 282 16.57 39.56 -7.29
N ASN A 283 16.40 39.01 -8.48
CA ASN A 283 17.39 39.15 -9.55
C ASN A 283 17.63 40.64 -9.79
N LYS A 284 18.86 41.08 -9.57
CA LYS A 284 19.36 42.33 -10.14
C LYS A 284 19.80 42.09 -11.58
#